data_7ec05bd942447a04124b1cd481363781
#
_entry.id   7ec05bd942447a04124b1cd481363781
#
_cell.length_a   1.000
_cell.length_b   1.000
_cell.length_c   1.000
_cell.angle_alpha   90.00
_cell.angle_beta   90.00
_cell.angle_gamma   90.00
#
_symmetry.space_group_name_H-M   'P 1'
#
loop_
_entity.id
_entity.type
_entity.pdbx_description
1 polymer ?
#
loop_
_entity_poly.entity_id
_entity_poly.type
_entity_poly.pdbx_seq_one_letter_code
_entity_poly.pdbx_strand_id
1 'polypeptide(L)'
;FSATMSREIERISKKYLREAKEIVVGSRNEGAETVNHVYYMVHAKDKYLALKRIVDYYPKIYAIIFCRTRMETQEVADKLIQDGYNADSLHGDLSQQQRDLTMQKFRQHRVQFLVATDVAARGLDVEDLTHVINYGMPDDIENYTHRSGRTGRAGKKGTSICIVHTRERSKIREIEKVIGKEFVKGEMPSGKEICAKQLYKVIDDIERVEVDEEEIEQFLPEVYRKLEWLDKEDLIKRVVSREFGRFLQYYANAPEISEPTGRGEKGDKKGKRGGRKPEEGYTRLFLNLGKVDGFYAKEVMKLVNDHVQGKVEIGRIDLMKSFSFFEVPDGEADRVLHGLSGVQVKGRKVNVEVATGEAHEAGEGKSSRRSGRDGRSGGDAKGSRDRKKHGGGKTYEEAMSGKGKGKKGKDMGGKDNARKFASKREQTELARSLPSGSDLCK
;
A
#
# COMPACT_ATOMS: atom_id res chain seq x y z
N PHE A 1 4.29 15.79 -27.10
CA PHE A 1 3.18 16.10 -26.19
C PHE A 1 3.43 15.44 -24.85
N SER A 2 3.25 16.16 -23.72
CA SER A 2 3.39 15.63 -22.36
C SER A 2 2.43 16.36 -21.44
N ALA A 3 1.92 15.66 -20.41
CA ALA A 3 1.12 16.27 -19.35
C ALA A 3 1.98 16.95 -18.29
N THR A 4 3.29 16.70 -18.29
CA THR A 4 4.24 17.26 -17.33
C THR A 4 5.45 17.83 -18.06
N MET A 5 5.99 18.92 -17.51
CA MET A 5 7.21 19.59 -18.00
C MET A 5 8.13 19.84 -16.82
N SER A 6 9.14 18.99 -16.63
CA SER A 6 10.16 19.21 -15.62
C SER A 6 11.10 20.36 -16.01
N ARG A 7 11.73 20.95 -15.00
CA ARG A 7 12.74 22.01 -15.24
C ARG A 7 13.91 21.53 -16.10
N GLU A 8 14.25 20.26 -16.01
CA GLU A 8 15.31 19.64 -16.83
C GLU A 8 14.88 19.50 -18.28
N ILE A 9 13.68 18.98 -18.52
CA ILE A 9 13.09 18.86 -19.87
C ILE A 9 12.91 20.24 -20.50
N GLU A 10 12.47 21.24 -19.73
CA GLU A 10 12.36 22.61 -20.20
C GLU A 10 13.72 23.20 -20.63
N ARG A 11 14.80 22.94 -19.87
CA ARG A 11 16.16 23.36 -20.26
C ARG A 11 16.64 22.65 -21.53
N ILE A 12 16.39 21.34 -21.64
CA ILE A 12 16.73 20.56 -22.81
C ILE A 12 15.95 21.08 -24.03
N SER A 13 14.64 21.31 -23.91
CA SER A 13 13.81 21.83 -25.00
C SER A 13 14.31 23.20 -25.48
N LYS A 14 14.60 24.12 -24.57
CA LYS A 14 15.14 25.45 -24.92
C LYS A 14 16.53 25.37 -25.57
N LYS A 15 17.32 24.33 -25.28
CA LYS A 15 18.67 24.16 -25.86
C LYS A 15 18.63 23.56 -27.27
N TYR A 16 17.72 22.65 -27.52
CA TYR A 16 17.72 21.86 -28.76
C TYR A 16 16.61 22.26 -29.74
N LEU A 17 15.53 22.86 -29.28
CA LEU A 17 14.45 23.33 -30.15
C LEU A 17 14.68 24.80 -30.52
N ARG A 18 14.73 25.09 -31.81
CA ARG A 18 14.80 26.47 -32.35
C ARG A 18 13.36 26.95 -32.57
N GLU A 19 13.06 28.16 -32.08
CA GLU A 19 11.77 28.84 -32.30
C GLU A 19 10.51 27.98 -32.02
N ALA A 20 10.61 27.11 -30.99
CA ALA A 20 9.51 26.23 -30.65
C ALA A 20 8.34 27.04 -30.04
N LYS A 21 7.15 26.88 -30.63
CA LYS A 21 5.92 27.42 -30.06
C LYS A 21 5.42 26.50 -28.96
N GLU A 22 5.34 27.03 -27.76
CA GLU A 22 4.74 26.30 -26.63
C GLU A 22 3.23 26.53 -26.60
N ILE A 23 2.46 25.45 -26.60
CA ILE A 23 1.01 25.48 -26.42
C ILE A 23 0.71 24.73 -25.13
N VAL A 24 0.16 25.43 -24.15
CA VAL A 24 -0.28 24.88 -22.86
C VAL A 24 -1.79 24.84 -22.83
N VAL A 25 -2.34 23.68 -22.55
CA VAL A 25 -3.78 23.48 -22.33
C VAL A 25 -3.99 23.18 -20.85
N GLY A 26 -4.72 24.06 -20.15
CA GLY A 26 -4.83 24.03 -18.68
C GLY A 26 -3.60 24.64 -18.00
N SER A 27 -3.35 24.24 -16.74
CA SER A 27 -2.18 24.65 -15.97
C SER A 27 -1.06 23.62 -16.07
N ARG A 28 0.20 24.07 -16.00
CA ARG A 28 1.37 23.17 -16.01
C ARG A 28 1.35 22.24 -14.80
N ASN A 29 1.49 20.93 -15.04
CA ASN A 29 1.58 19.88 -14.03
C ASN A 29 0.33 19.75 -13.12
N GLU A 30 -0.78 20.33 -13.50
CA GLU A 30 -2.02 20.27 -12.72
C GLU A 30 -2.59 18.84 -12.72
N GLY A 31 -3.09 18.39 -11.55
CA GLY A 31 -3.82 17.13 -11.44
C GLY A 31 -5.19 17.22 -12.12
N ALA A 32 -5.63 16.12 -12.74
CA ALA A 32 -6.96 16.07 -13.38
C ALA A 32 -8.06 16.36 -12.34
N GLU A 33 -9.03 17.22 -12.70
CA GLU A 33 -10.15 17.58 -11.82
C GLU A 33 -11.05 16.40 -11.46
N THR A 34 -11.08 15.40 -12.32
CA THR A 34 -11.88 14.18 -12.18
C THR A 34 -11.28 13.16 -11.20
N VAL A 35 -10.04 13.39 -10.70
CA VAL A 35 -9.35 12.45 -9.82
C VAL A 35 -9.40 12.91 -8.38
N ASN A 36 -9.92 12.06 -7.49
CA ASN A 36 -9.83 12.24 -6.06
C ASN A 36 -8.50 11.67 -5.53
N HIS A 37 -7.78 12.44 -4.72
CA HIS A 37 -6.52 12.04 -4.14
C HIS A 37 -6.69 11.69 -2.67
N VAL A 38 -6.39 10.43 -2.31
CA VAL A 38 -6.55 9.91 -0.94
C VAL A 38 -5.24 9.29 -0.47
N TYR A 39 -4.89 9.47 0.80
CA TYR A 39 -3.76 8.76 1.38
C TYR A 39 -4.12 8.07 2.69
N TYR A 40 -3.58 6.88 2.88
CA TYR A 40 -3.69 6.10 4.12
C TYR A 40 -2.32 6.02 4.78
N MET A 41 -2.28 6.39 6.07
CA MET A 41 -1.05 6.36 6.88
C MET A 41 -0.96 5.04 7.61
N VAL A 42 0.09 4.25 7.34
CA VAL A 42 0.26 2.92 7.93
C VAL A 42 1.73 2.68 8.34
N HIS A 43 1.96 1.71 9.21
CA HIS A 43 3.31 1.21 9.43
C HIS A 43 3.82 0.41 8.23
N ALA A 44 5.12 0.46 7.97
CA ALA A 44 5.72 -0.23 6.82
C ALA A 44 5.42 -1.75 6.79
N LYS A 45 5.31 -2.39 7.95
CA LYS A 45 4.97 -3.81 8.10
C LYS A 45 3.52 -4.12 7.72
N ASP A 46 2.62 -3.13 7.81
CA ASP A 46 1.18 -3.30 7.63
C ASP A 46 0.70 -2.87 6.23
N LYS A 47 1.65 -2.48 5.33
CA LYS A 47 1.32 -1.98 3.97
C LYS A 47 0.48 -2.97 3.15
N TYR A 48 0.83 -4.25 3.17
CA TYR A 48 0.08 -5.25 2.42
C TYR A 48 -1.31 -5.48 3.01
N LEU A 49 -1.42 -5.53 4.33
CA LEU A 49 -2.71 -5.65 5.01
C LEU A 49 -3.62 -4.43 4.73
N ALA A 50 -3.03 -3.24 4.67
CA ALA A 50 -3.73 -2.02 4.27
C ALA A 50 -4.20 -2.09 2.81
N LEU A 51 -3.34 -2.55 1.89
CA LEU A 51 -3.74 -2.78 0.50
C LEU A 51 -4.96 -3.71 0.42
N LYS A 52 -4.90 -4.85 1.11
CA LYS A 52 -5.99 -5.83 1.14
C LYS A 52 -7.29 -5.21 1.65
N ARG A 53 -7.25 -4.47 2.77
CA ARG A 53 -8.44 -3.78 3.30
C ARG A 53 -9.01 -2.74 2.33
N ILE A 54 -8.15 -2.01 1.65
CA ILE A 54 -8.56 -1.01 0.66
C ILE A 54 -9.25 -1.68 -0.54
N VAL A 55 -8.66 -2.73 -1.09
CA VAL A 55 -9.27 -3.42 -2.25
C VAL A 55 -10.58 -4.11 -1.87
N ASP A 56 -10.69 -4.66 -0.67
CA ASP A 56 -11.93 -5.27 -0.18
C ASP A 56 -13.02 -4.22 0.14
N TYR A 57 -12.62 -2.99 0.49
CA TYR A 57 -13.58 -1.92 0.77
C TYR A 57 -14.31 -1.41 -0.48
N TYR A 58 -13.72 -1.58 -1.66
CA TYR A 58 -14.29 -1.16 -2.94
C TYR A 58 -14.70 -2.36 -3.81
N PRO A 59 -15.95 -2.87 -3.69
CA PRO A 59 -16.37 -4.11 -4.34
C PRO A 59 -16.23 -4.14 -5.86
N LYS A 60 -16.34 -2.99 -6.52
CA LYS A 60 -16.23 -2.84 -7.99
C LYS A 60 -14.89 -2.21 -8.41
N ILE A 61 -13.84 -2.41 -7.62
CA ILE A 61 -12.53 -1.83 -7.92
C ILE A 61 -11.91 -2.52 -9.14
N TYR A 62 -11.44 -1.72 -10.09
CA TYR A 62 -10.60 -2.13 -11.21
C TYR A 62 -9.40 -1.19 -11.23
N ALA A 63 -8.20 -1.70 -10.95
CA ALA A 63 -7.10 -0.84 -10.56
C ALA A 63 -5.73 -1.27 -11.07
N ILE A 64 -4.85 -0.28 -11.24
CA ILE A 64 -3.40 -0.49 -11.32
C ILE A 64 -2.80 -0.20 -9.94
N ILE A 65 -1.95 -1.11 -9.46
CA ILE A 65 -1.19 -0.99 -8.22
C ILE A 65 0.27 -0.73 -8.58
N PHE A 66 0.76 0.47 -8.27
CA PHE A 66 2.12 0.87 -8.57
C PHE A 66 3.08 0.51 -7.43
N CYS A 67 4.11 -0.29 -7.76
CA CYS A 67 5.22 -0.64 -6.89
C CYS A 67 6.51 0.03 -7.38
N ARG A 68 7.51 0.17 -6.49
CA ARG A 68 8.78 0.84 -6.83
C ARG A 68 9.76 -0.06 -7.55
N THR A 69 9.79 -1.34 -7.21
CA THR A 69 10.76 -2.30 -7.76
C THR A 69 10.07 -3.49 -8.40
N ARG A 70 10.78 -4.16 -9.32
CA ARG A 70 10.30 -5.38 -9.97
C ARG A 70 10.01 -6.50 -8.97
N MET A 71 10.86 -6.67 -7.96
CA MET A 71 10.68 -7.65 -6.90
C MET A 71 9.43 -7.36 -6.07
N GLU A 72 9.22 -6.11 -5.65
CA GLU A 72 8.03 -5.71 -4.91
C GLU A 72 6.75 -5.91 -5.75
N THR A 73 6.82 -5.63 -7.07
CA THR A 73 5.71 -5.86 -8.00
C THR A 73 5.31 -7.32 -8.04
N GLN A 74 6.28 -8.23 -8.21
CA GLN A 74 6.01 -9.65 -8.23
C GLN A 74 5.50 -10.15 -6.87
N GLU A 75 6.14 -9.75 -5.77
CA GLU A 75 5.75 -10.15 -4.41
C GLU A 75 4.30 -9.74 -4.08
N VAL A 76 3.91 -8.51 -4.44
CA VAL A 76 2.56 -8.01 -4.19
C VAL A 76 1.53 -8.75 -5.06
N ALA A 77 1.86 -9.00 -6.33
CA ALA A 77 0.98 -9.76 -7.22
C ALA A 77 0.79 -11.19 -6.72
N ASP A 78 1.86 -11.88 -6.34
CA ASP A 78 1.81 -13.25 -5.82
C ASP A 78 0.97 -13.34 -4.55
N LYS A 79 1.12 -12.40 -3.62
CA LYS A 79 0.31 -12.33 -2.40
C LYS A 79 -1.18 -12.11 -2.70
N LEU A 80 -1.49 -11.23 -3.65
CA LEU A 80 -2.88 -11.00 -4.06
C LEU A 80 -3.48 -12.27 -4.67
N ILE A 81 -2.75 -12.97 -5.54
CA ILE A 81 -3.19 -14.24 -6.13
C ILE A 81 -3.40 -15.32 -5.05
N GLN A 82 -2.47 -15.44 -4.09
CA GLN A 82 -2.59 -16.37 -2.95
C GLN A 82 -3.82 -16.07 -2.08
N ASP A 83 -4.15 -14.78 -1.93
CA ASP A 83 -5.35 -14.34 -1.21
C ASP A 83 -6.65 -14.48 -2.03
N GLY A 84 -6.56 -14.98 -3.28
CA GLY A 84 -7.71 -15.27 -4.14
C GLY A 84 -8.17 -14.12 -5.02
N TYR A 85 -7.36 -13.06 -5.18
CA TYR A 85 -7.68 -11.97 -6.09
C TYR A 85 -7.21 -12.26 -7.52
N ASN A 86 -7.96 -11.76 -8.49
CA ASN A 86 -7.56 -11.79 -9.90
C ASN A 86 -6.52 -10.71 -10.16
N ALA A 87 -5.26 -11.02 -9.91
CA ALA A 87 -4.13 -10.13 -10.08
C ALA A 87 -3.12 -10.68 -11.08
N ASP A 88 -2.36 -9.80 -11.73
CA ASP A 88 -1.20 -10.15 -12.55
C ASP A 88 -0.12 -9.09 -12.43
N SER A 89 1.15 -9.44 -12.69
CA SER A 89 2.29 -8.53 -12.56
C SER A 89 2.74 -8.00 -13.91
N LEU A 90 3.23 -6.75 -13.94
CA LEU A 90 3.80 -6.12 -15.13
C LEU A 90 5.10 -5.38 -14.79
N HIS A 91 6.24 -5.98 -15.15
CA HIS A 91 7.56 -5.41 -14.88
C HIS A 91 8.58 -5.76 -15.97
N GLY A 92 9.79 -5.20 -15.87
CA GLY A 92 10.81 -5.29 -16.91
C GLY A 92 11.44 -6.67 -17.12
N ASP A 93 11.21 -7.64 -16.22
CA ASP A 93 11.75 -9.01 -16.38
C ASP A 93 10.82 -9.90 -17.22
N LEU A 94 9.61 -9.43 -17.54
CA LEU A 94 8.69 -10.13 -18.42
C LEU A 94 9.12 -9.98 -19.89
N SER A 95 9.03 -11.06 -20.66
CA SER A 95 9.17 -10.99 -22.11
C SER A 95 8.05 -10.15 -22.74
N GLN A 96 8.28 -9.64 -23.96
CA GLN A 96 7.25 -8.86 -24.65
C GLN A 96 5.95 -9.65 -24.82
N GLN A 97 6.04 -10.92 -25.12
CA GLN A 97 4.89 -11.81 -25.26
C GLN A 97 4.07 -11.94 -23.96
N GLN A 98 4.76 -12.09 -22.82
CA GLN A 98 4.10 -12.14 -21.50
C GLN A 98 3.42 -10.81 -21.17
N ARG A 99 4.08 -9.68 -21.45
CA ARG A 99 3.51 -8.34 -21.25
C ARG A 99 2.23 -8.14 -22.06
N ASP A 100 2.25 -8.51 -23.34
CA ASP A 100 1.11 -8.38 -24.23
C ASP A 100 -0.07 -9.25 -23.77
N LEU A 101 0.21 -10.47 -23.31
CA LEU A 101 -0.79 -11.39 -22.76
C LEU A 101 -1.41 -10.85 -21.46
N THR A 102 -0.57 -10.38 -20.52
CA THR A 102 -1.05 -9.74 -19.28
C THR A 102 -1.92 -8.53 -19.58
N MET A 103 -1.50 -7.69 -20.50
CA MET A 103 -2.28 -6.52 -20.93
C MET A 103 -3.59 -6.88 -21.60
N GLN A 104 -3.60 -7.92 -22.41
CA GLN A 104 -4.83 -8.41 -23.05
C GLN A 104 -5.83 -8.92 -21.99
N LYS A 105 -5.37 -9.75 -21.04
CA LYS A 105 -6.20 -10.22 -19.93
C LYS A 105 -6.79 -9.05 -19.11
N PHE A 106 -5.94 -8.04 -18.84
CA PHE A 106 -6.35 -6.87 -18.07
C PHE A 106 -7.41 -6.07 -18.81
N ARG A 107 -7.22 -5.72 -20.08
CA ARG A 107 -8.22 -5.02 -20.90
C ARG A 107 -9.54 -5.79 -21.06
N GLN A 108 -9.50 -7.12 -21.00
CA GLN A 108 -10.67 -7.98 -21.04
C GLN A 108 -11.36 -8.15 -19.67
N HIS A 109 -10.92 -7.41 -18.65
CA HIS A 109 -11.40 -7.53 -17.27
C HIS A 109 -11.27 -8.93 -16.63
N ARG A 110 -10.42 -9.82 -17.22
CA ARG A 110 -10.08 -11.13 -16.63
C ARG A 110 -9.12 -10.99 -15.45
N VAL A 111 -8.39 -9.90 -15.40
CA VAL A 111 -7.52 -9.49 -14.29
C VAL A 111 -8.09 -8.20 -13.71
N GLN A 112 -8.34 -8.18 -12.42
CA GLN A 112 -8.90 -7.04 -11.70
C GLN A 112 -7.81 -6.05 -11.24
N PHE A 113 -6.66 -6.60 -10.85
CA PHE A 113 -5.52 -5.82 -10.33
C PHE A 113 -4.28 -6.03 -11.20
N LEU A 114 -3.81 -4.98 -11.84
CA LEU A 114 -2.52 -4.98 -12.52
C LEU A 114 -1.47 -4.39 -11.58
N VAL A 115 -0.54 -5.21 -11.09
CA VAL A 115 0.56 -4.73 -10.26
C VAL A 115 1.75 -4.37 -11.17
N ALA A 116 2.20 -3.12 -11.16
CA ALA A 116 3.15 -2.66 -12.16
C ALA A 116 4.22 -1.71 -11.61
N THR A 117 5.40 -1.68 -12.28
CA THR A 117 6.39 -0.62 -12.10
C THR A 117 6.06 0.57 -13.02
N ASP A 118 6.55 1.77 -12.70
CA ASP A 118 6.37 2.98 -13.53
C ASP A 118 6.81 2.77 -14.99
N VAL A 119 7.98 2.17 -15.17
CA VAL A 119 8.55 1.95 -16.52
C VAL A 119 7.68 1.02 -17.35
N ALA A 120 7.20 -0.06 -16.74
CA ALA A 120 6.38 -1.05 -17.43
C ALA A 120 4.96 -0.52 -17.72
N ALA A 121 4.45 0.38 -16.88
CA ALA A 121 3.13 0.99 -17.04
C ALA A 121 3.12 2.22 -17.97
N ARG A 122 4.27 2.69 -18.45
CA ARG A 122 4.33 3.78 -19.43
C ARG A 122 3.71 3.36 -20.76
N GLY A 123 2.89 4.25 -21.32
CA GLY A 123 2.22 4.00 -22.59
C GLY A 123 1.04 3.01 -22.51
N LEU A 124 0.67 2.54 -21.32
CA LEU A 124 -0.53 1.75 -21.16
C LEU A 124 -1.76 2.61 -21.46
N ASP A 125 -2.46 2.23 -22.51
CA ASP A 125 -3.79 2.74 -22.79
C ASP A 125 -4.80 1.74 -22.24
N VAL A 126 -5.34 2.08 -21.06
CA VAL A 126 -6.37 1.32 -20.37
C VAL A 126 -7.47 2.28 -20.00
N GLU A 127 -8.65 1.94 -20.41
CA GLU A 127 -9.86 2.67 -20.08
C GLU A 127 -10.52 2.10 -18.82
N ASP A 128 -11.44 2.85 -18.25
CA ASP A 128 -12.33 2.44 -17.15
C ASP A 128 -11.66 2.08 -15.81
N LEU A 129 -10.41 2.47 -15.61
CA LEU A 129 -9.80 2.31 -14.30
C LEU A 129 -10.54 3.14 -13.25
N THR A 130 -11.09 2.47 -12.25
CA THR A 130 -11.77 3.12 -11.14
C THR A 130 -10.75 3.71 -10.15
N HIS A 131 -9.63 3.00 -9.96
CA HIS A 131 -8.62 3.38 -8.97
C HIS A 131 -7.20 3.23 -9.52
N VAL A 132 -6.33 4.08 -9.01
CA VAL A 132 -4.88 3.92 -9.06
C VAL A 132 -4.37 3.82 -7.64
N ILE A 133 -3.63 2.76 -7.31
CA ILE A 133 -3.09 2.55 -5.97
C ILE A 133 -1.58 2.69 -6.01
N ASN A 134 -1.05 3.67 -5.29
CA ASN A 134 0.38 3.84 -5.07
C ASN A 134 0.78 3.04 -3.82
N TYR A 135 1.15 1.77 -4.01
CA TYR A 135 1.69 0.93 -2.95
C TYR A 135 3.07 1.43 -2.49
N GLY A 136 3.88 1.93 -3.42
CA GLY A 136 5.09 2.69 -3.15
C GLY A 136 4.99 4.10 -3.74
N MET A 137 5.30 5.12 -2.94
CA MET A 137 5.36 6.50 -3.45
C MET A 137 6.41 6.59 -4.55
N PRO A 138 6.12 7.28 -5.66
CA PRO A 138 7.10 7.50 -6.72
C PRO A 138 8.29 8.31 -6.20
N ASP A 139 9.45 8.12 -6.83
CA ASP A 139 10.64 8.91 -6.48
C ASP A 139 10.47 10.34 -6.98
N ASP A 140 9.95 10.52 -8.19
CA ASP A 140 9.67 11.82 -8.81
C ASP A 140 8.18 12.16 -8.75
N ILE A 141 7.90 13.43 -8.48
CA ILE A 141 6.53 13.95 -8.37
C ILE A 141 5.78 13.82 -9.70
N GLU A 142 6.45 14.02 -10.82
CA GLU A 142 5.88 13.90 -12.16
C GLU A 142 5.34 12.49 -12.44
N ASN A 143 6.03 11.47 -11.94
CA ASN A 143 5.55 10.09 -12.02
C ASN A 143 4.22 9.91 -11.28
N TYR A 144 3.96 10.67 -10.20
CA TYR A 144 2.66 10.65 -9.53
C TYR A 144 1.53 11.13 -10.45
N THR A 145 1.75 12.24 -11.16
CA THR A 145 0.76 12.77 -12.13
C THR A 145 0.50 11.76 -13.25
N HIS A 146 1.55 11.13 -13.77
CA HIS A 146 1.42 10.08 -14.79
C HIS A 146 0.69 8.83 -14.29
N ARG A 147 0.88 8.43 -13.02
CA ARG A 147 0.15 7.34 -12.41
C ARG A 147 -1.31 7.69 -12.19
N SER A 148 -1.59 8.82 -11.53
CA SER A 148 -2.96 9.25 -11.23
C SER A 148 -3.78 9.52 -12.49
N GLY A 149 -3.14 9.99 -13.56
CA GLY A 149 -3.77 10.18 -14.86
C GLY A 149 -4.13 8.87 -15.60
N ARG A 150 -3.95 7.69 -15.00
CA ARG A 150 -4.49 6.42 -15.54
C ARG A 150 -5.95 6.22 -15.19
N THR A 151 -6.48 6.92 -14.20
CA THR A 151 -7.91 6.95 -13.86
C THR A 151 -8.49 8.34 -14.11
N GLY A 152 -9.79 8.49 -14.02
CA GLY A 152 -10.49 9.77 -14.22
C GLY A 152 -10.51 10.25 -15.67
N ARG A 153 -10.37 9.36 -16.65
CA ARG A 153 -10.38 9.66 -18.08
C ARG A 153 -11.80 9.79 -18.63
N ALA A 154 -11.93 10.48 -19.79
CA ALA A 154 -13.18 10.64 -20.51
C ALA A 154 -14.34 11.19 -19.66
N GLY A 155 -14.05 12.10 -18.72
CA GLY A 155 -15.05 12.71 -17.82
C GLY A 155 -15.54 11.80 -16.68
N LYS A 156 -15.05 10.55 -16.59
CA LYS A 156 -15.36 9.65 -15.48
C LYS A 156 -14.60 10.09 -14.21
N LYS A 157 -15.19 9.85 -13.04
CA LYS A 157 -14.50 10.10 -11.76
C LYS A 157 -13.56 8.94 -11.45
N GLY A 158 -12.37 9.25 -10.97
CA GLY A 158 -11.37 8.28 -10.55
C GLY A 158 -10.83 8.56 -9.15
N THR A 159 -10.15 7.59 -8.55
CA THR A 159 -9.52 7.76 -7.24
C THR A 159 -8.06 7.31 -7.29
N SER A 160 -7.15 8.18 -6.86
CA SER A 160 -5.73 7.86 -6.68
C SER A 160 -5.45 7.70 -5.19
N ILE A 161 -5.09 6.50 -4.79
CA ILE A 161 -4.84 6.12 -3.39
C ILE A 161 -3.34 5.97 -3.18
N CYS A 162 -2.82 6.53 -2.07
CA CYS A 162 -1.44 6.38 -1.63
C CYS A 162 -1.39 5.64 -0.29
N ILE A 163 -0.66 4.53 -0.23
CA ILE A 163 -0.35 3.82 1.01
C ILE A 163 1.02 4.28 1.49
N VAL A 164 1.05 5.17 2.49
CA VAL A 164 2.26 5.87 2.92
C VAL A 164 2.65 5.52 4.35
N HIS A 165 3.93 5.53 4.64
CA HIS A 165 4.41 5.47 6.02
C HIS A 165 4.87 6.87 6.48
N THR A 166 5.10 7.05 7.78
CA THR A 166 5.41 8.35 8.41
C THR A 166 6.53 9.13 7.76
N ARG A 167 7.55 8.46 7.22
CA ARG A 167 8.70 9.10 6.54
C ARG A 167 8.35 9.66 5.16
N GLU A 168 7.28 9.19 4.53
CA GLU A 168 6.82 9.63 3.22
C GLU A 168 5.81 10.78 3.29
N ARG A 169 5.42 11.22 4.50
CA ARG A 169 4.45 12.30 4.70
C ARG A 169 4.85 13.63 4.04
N SER A 170 6.15 13.94 3.99
CA SER A 170 6.64 15.14 3.31
C SER A 170 6.37 15.11 1.81
N LYS A 171 6.49 13.93 1.18
CA LYS A 171 6.22 13.74 -0.25
C LYS A 171 4.77 14.06 -0.62
N ILE A 172 3.79 13.73 0.24
CA ILE A 172 2.38 14.11 0.00
C ILE A 172 2.26 15.63 -0.16
N ARG A 173 2.83 16.41 0.77
CA ARG A 173 2.79 17.88 0.72
C ARG A 173 3.50 18.46 -0.50
N GLU A 174 4.56 17.82 -0.96
CA GLU A 174 5.29 18.22 -2.16
C GLU A 174 4.44 17.97 -3.41
N ILE A 175 3.77 16.81 -3.47
CA ILE A 175 2.86 16.46 -4.56
C ILE A 175 1.67 17.43 -4.59
N GLU A 176 1.02 17.71 -3.45
CA GLU A 176 -0.09 18.68 -3.34
C GLU A 176 0.25 20.03 -3.95
N LYS A 177 1.47 20.53 -3.67
CA LYS A 177 1.94 21.81 -4.20
C LYS A 177 2.11 21.80 -5.72
N VAL A 178 2.51 20.66 -6.30
CA VAL A 178 2.78 20.54 -7.73
C VAL A 178 1.50 20.31 -8.52
N ILE A 179 0.60 19.44 -8.01
CA ILE A 179 -0.64 19.11 -8.70
C ILE A 179 -1.77 20.12 -8.44
N GLY A 180 -1.59 21.05 -7.48
CA GLY A 180 -2.60 22.04 -7.11
C GLY A 180 -3.84 21.44 -6.44
N LYS A 181 -3.77 20.20 -5.93
CA LYS A 181 -4.89 19.48 -5.30
C LYS A 181 -4.51 19.01 -3.91
N GLU A 182 -5.46 19.05 -2.99
CA GLU A 182 -5.29 18.53 -1.63
C GLU A 182 -5.58 17.03 -1.59
N PHE A 183 -4.81 16.33 -0.80
CA PHE A 183 -5.07 14.92 -0.48
C PHE A 183 -5.99 14.78 0.72
N VAL A 184 -7.03 14.00 0.57
CA VAL A 184 -7.89 13.59 1.68
C VAL A 184 -7.19 12.49 2.46
N LYS A 185 -7.05 12.68 3.76
CA LYS A 185 -6.58 11.61 4.65
C LYS A 185 -7.68 10.58 4.80
N GLY A 186 -7.45 9.36 4.32
CA GLY A 186 -8.37 8.24 4.51
C GLY A 186 -8.18 7.60 5.90
N GLU A 187 -9.27 7.22 6.52
CA GLU A 187 -9.27 6.33 7.68
C GLU A 187 -9.32 4.88 7.20
N MET A 188 -8.50 4.02 7.84
CA MET A 188 -8.45 2.63 7.42
C MET A 188 -9.79 1.94 7.73
N PRO A 189 -10.47 1.38 6.72
CA PRO A 189 -11.77 0.76 6.95
C PRO A 189 -11.67 -0.40 7.92
N SER A 190 -12.62 -0.47 8.84
CA SER A 190 -12.74 -1.58 9.78
C SER A 190 -13.21 -2.85 9.07
N GLY A 191 -12.87 -4.01 9.62
CA GLY A 191 -13.36 -5.28 9.07
C GLY A 191 -14.89 -5.34 8.98
N LYS A 192 -15.60 -4.72 9.92
CA LYS A 192 -17.07 -4.67 9.94
C LYS A 192 -17.64 -3.84 8.78
N GLU A 193 -17.06 -2.67 8.48
CA GLU A 193 -17.46 -1.84 7.35
C GLU A 193 -17.21 -2.51 6.02
N ILE A 194 -16.05 -3.17 5.87
CA ILE A 194 -15.71 -3.95 4.68
C ILE A 194 -16.74 -5.07 4.49
N CYS A 195 -17.02 -5.83 5.56
CA CYS A 195 -18.02 -6.89 5.52
C CYS A 195 -19.39 -6.40 5.10
N ALA A 196 -19.86 -5.28 5.66
CA ALA A 196 -21.15 -4.71 5.29
C ALA A 196 -21.22 -4.33 3.80
N LYS A 197 -20.18 -3.65 3.27
CA LYS A 197 -20.14 -3.26 1.85
C LYS A 197 -20.12 -4.45 0.89
N GLN A 198 -19.32 -5.47 1.21
CA GLN A 198 -19.25 -6.68 0.39
C GLN A 198 -20.55 -7.47 0.42
N LEU A 199 -21.18 -7.57 1.59
CA LEU A 199 -22.48 -8.25 1.74
C LEU A 199 -23.57 -7.54 0.91
N TYR A 200 -23.67 -6.20 1.05
CA TYR A 200 -24.67 -5.44 0.27
C TYR A 200 -24.44 -5.56 -1.23
N LYS A 201 -23.17 -5.62 -1.69
CA LYS A 201 -22.89 -5.89 -3.09
C LYS A 201 -23.42 -7.26 -3.54
N VAL A 202 -23.19 -8.32 -2.74
CA VAL A 202 -23.70 -9.65 -3.08
C VAL A 202 -25.23 -9.65 -3.16
N ILE A 203 -25.90 -8.95 -2.25
CA ILE A 203 -27.36 -8.82 -2.27
C ILE A 203 -27.84 -8.03 -3.52
N ASP A 204 -27.17 -6.91 -3.84
CA ASP A 204 -27.46 -6.13 -5.06
C ASP A 204 -27.24 -6.96 -6.33
N ASP A 205 -26.20 -7.81 -6.36
CA ASP A 205 -25.95 -8.69 -7.51
C ASP A 205 -27.02 -9.78 -7.64
N ILE A 206 -27.50 -10.34 -6.50
CA ILE A 206 -28.63 -11.30 -6.47
C ILE A 206 -29.94 -10.62 -6.95
N GLU A 207 -30.21 -9.40 -6.49
CA GLU A 207 -31.41 -8.64 -6.88
C GLU A 207 -31.47 -8.36 -8.37
N ARG A 208 -30.31 -8.17 -9.01
CA ARG A 208 -30.19 -7.78 -10.42
C ARG A 208 -29.94 -8.91 -11.38
N VAL A 209 -29.76 -10.12 -10.86
CA VAL A 209 -29.53 -11.27 -11.73
C VAL A 209 -30.74 -11.49 -12.64
N GLU A 210 -30.52 -11.53 -13.93
CA GLU A 210 -31.53 -11.97 -14.90
C GLU A 210 -31.56 -13.48 -14.87
N VAL A 211 -32.71 -14.01 -14.46
CA VAL A 211 -32.91 -15.47 -14.35
C VAL A 211 -33.32 -16.00 -15.73
N ASP A 212 -32.53 -16.86 -16.32
CA ASP A 212 -32.91 -17.61 -17.47
C ASP A 212 -33.81 -18.78 -17.03
N GLU A 213 -35.11 -18.56 -17.07
CA GLU A 213 -36.09 -19.54 -16.63
C GLU A 213 -36.04 -20.83 -17.47
N GLU A 214 -35.77 -20.72 -18.80
CA GLU A 214 -35.71 -21.89 -19.68
C GLU A 214 -34.56 -22.84 -19.33
N GLU A 215 -33.38 -22.31 -18.93
CA GLU A 215 -32.25 -23.14 -18.57
C GLU A 215 -32.45 -23.88 -17.25
N ILE A 216 -33.12 -23.25 -16.26
CA ILE A 216 -33.21 -23.78 -14.90
C ILE A 216 -34.54 -24.50 -14.59
N GLU A 217 -35.61 -24.30 -15.41
CA GLU A 217 -36.94 -24.83 -15.19
C GLU A 217 -36.95 -26.35 -14.91
N GLN A 218 -36.16 -27.09 -15.66
CA GLN A 218 -36.06 -28.54 -15.50
C GLN A 218 -35.54 -29.01 -14.12
N PHE A 219 -34.77 -28.15 -13.41
CA PHE A 219 -34.19 -28.46 -12.11
C PHE A 219 -35.00 -27.91 -10.94
N LEU A 220 -35.84 -26.89 -11.16
CA LEU A 220 -36.57 -26.19 -10.10
C LEU A 220 -37.50 -27.05 -9.29
N PRO A 221 -38.27 -28.01 -9.88
CA PRO A 221 -39.17 -28.85 -9.08
C PRO A 221 -38.48 -29.65 -7.98
N GLU A 222 -37.31 -30.21 -8.27
CA GLU A 222 -36.53 -30.95 -7.27
C GLU A 222 -35.91 -30.01 -6.23
N VAL A 223 -35.46 -28.83 -6.64
CA VAL A 223 -34.93 -27.79 -5.76
C VAL A 223 -36.02 -27.32 -4.80
N TYR A 224 -37.21 -26.98 -5.32
CA TYR A 224 -38.33 -26.57 -4.48
C TYR A 224 -38.71 -27.64 -3.46
N ARG A 225 -38.81 -28.90 -3.90
CA ARG A 225 -39.10 -30.01 -2.98
C ARG A 225 -38.10 -30.16 -1.85
N LYS A 226 -36.79 -29.96 -2.16
CA LYS A 226 -35.73 -30.05 -1.15
C LYS A 226 -35.70 -28.89 -0.17
N LEU A 227 -36.17 -27.70 -0.60
CA LEU A 227 -36.13 -26.48 0.17
C LEU A 227 -37.48 -26.07 0.74
N GLU A 228 -38.59 -26.85 0.49
CA GLU A 228 -39.97 -26.56 0.90
C GLU A 228 -40.12 -26.33 2.43
N TRP A 229 -39.28 -27.04 3.21
CA TRP A 229 -39.28 -26.91 4.68
C TRP A 229 -38.64 -25.64 5.21
N LEU A 230 -37.96 -24.83 4.36
CA LEU A 230 -37.31 -23.58 4.71
C LEU A 230 -38.27 -22.42 4.47
N ASP A 231 -38.38 -21.54 5.47
CA ASP A 231 -39.00 -20.27 5.24
C ASP A 231 -38.03 -19.30 4.50
N LYS A 232 -38.56 -18.20 4.02
CA LYS A 232 -37.80 -17.19 3.27
C LYS A 232 -36.61 -16.64 4.08
N GLU A 233 -36.79 -16.43 5.39
CA GLU A 233 -35.75 -15.88 6.25
C GLU A 233 -34.59 -16.86 6.42
N ASP A 234 -34.91 -18.14 6.65
CA ASP A 234 -33.91 -19.18 6.81
C ASP A 234 -33.17 -19.46 5.51
N LEU A 235 -33.84 -19.39 4.38
CA LEU A 235 -33.20 -19.49 3.07
C LEU A 235 -32.20 -18.35 2.85
N ILE A 236 -32.58 -17.09 3.15
CA ILE A 236 -31.70 -15.92 3.04
C ILE A 236 -30.50 -16.08 3.97
N LYS A 237 -30.70 -16.46 5.25
CA LYS A 237 -29.60 -16.69 6.19
C LYS A 237 -28.60 -17.74 5.68
N ARG A 238 -29.08 -18.81 5.06
CA ARG A 238 -28.22 -19.88 4.49
C ARG A 238 -27.46 -19.39 3.27
N VAL A 239 -28.10 -18.67 2.35
CA VAL A 239 -27.46 -18.07 1.19
C VAL A 239 -26.34 -17.09 1.64
N VAL A 240 -26.65 -16.17 2.54
CA VAL A 240 -25.69 -15.22 3.11
C VAL A 240 -24.53 -15.97 3.80
N SER A 241 -24.83 -16.98 4.61
CA SER A 241 -23.78 -17.74 5.32
C SER A 241 -22.88 -18.50 4.36
N ARG A 242 -23.42 -19.07 3.28
CA ARG A 242 -22.65 -19.81 2.28
C ARG A 242 -21.74 -18.89 1.47
N GLU A 243 -22.28 -17.82 0.93
CA GLU A 243 -21.53 -16.91 0.04
C GLU A 243 -20.54 -16.05 0.82
N PHE A 244 -20.89 -15.68 2.05
CA PHE A 244 -20.18 -14.67 2.80
C PHE A 244 -19.45 -15.17 4.06
N GLY A 245 -19.73 -16.41 4.50
CA GLY A 245 -19.20 -16.95 5.77
C GLY A 245 -17.68 -16.95 5.86
N ARG A 246 -16.96 -17.27 4.78
CA ARG A 246 -15.49 -17.24 4.74
C ARG A 246 -14.94 -15.82 4.92
N PHE A 247 -15.58 -14.84 4.31
CA PHE A 247 -15.18 -13.45 4.37
C PHE A 247 -15.40 -12.87 5.77
N LEU A 248 -16.55 -13.16 6.39
CA LEU A 248 -16.84 -12.81 7.78
C LEU A 248 -15.80 -13.41 8.73
N GLN A 249 -15.49 -14.70 8.58
CA GLN A 249 -14.52 -15.38 9.43
C GLN A 249 -13.11 -14.78 9.30
N TYR A 250 -12.70 -14.41 8.09
CA TYR A 250 -11.42 -13.74 7.88
C TYR A 250 -11.36 -12.41 8.63
N TYR A 251 -12.36 -11.54 8.47
CA TYR A 251 -12.35 -10.22 9.08
C TYR A 251 -12.66 -10.22 10.58
N ALA A 252 -13.34 -11.22 11.10
CA ALA A 252 -13.53 -11.41 12.55
C ALA A 252 -12.19 -11.60 13.29
N ASN A 253 -11.21 -12.23 12.62
CA ASN A 253 -9.89 -12.52 13.17
C ASN A 253 -8.77 -11.64 12.61
N ALA A 254 -9.09 -10.72 11.68
CA ALA A 254 -8.09 -9.88 11.04
C ALA A 254 -7.52 -8.86 12.03
N PRO A 255 -6.18 -8.70 12.11
CA PRO A 255 -5.56 -7.75 13.01
C PRO A 255 -5.95 -6.32 12.65
N GLU A 256 -6.22 -5.49 13.65
CA GLU A 256 -6.48 -4.08 13.43
C GLU A 256 -5.21 -3.35 12.96
N ILE A 257 -5.38 -2.43 12.02
CA ILE A 257 -4.30 -1.57 11.53
C ILE A 257 -4.40 -0.26 12.30
N SER A 258 -3.47 -0.07 13.25
CA SER A 258 -3.36 1.20 13.95
C SER A 258 -2.61 2.23 13.11
N GLU A 259 -3.13 3.46 13.07
CA GLU A 259 -2.42 4.57 12.45
C GLU A 259 -1.14 4.88 13.23
N PRO A 260 -0.02 5.19 12.55
CA PRO A 260 1.17 5.68 13.21
C PRO A 260 0.90 7.08 13.77
N THR A 261 0.67 7.19 15.05
CA THR A 261 0.53 8.48 15.73
C THR A 261 1.89 9.17 15.75
N GLY A 262 1.99 10.34 15.14
CA GLY A 262 3.27 11.09 14.98
C GLY A 262 3.94 11.53 16.30
N ARG A 263 3.36 11.20 17.46
CA ARG A 263 3.93 11.34 18.80
C ARG A 263 4.40 10.02 19.41
N GLY A 264 4.03 8.86 18.86
CA GLY A 264 4.27 7.54 19.45
C GLY A 264 5.61 6.89 19.10
N GLU A 265 6.29 7.33 18.04
CA GLU A 265 7.57 6.69 17.68
C GLU A 265 8.73 7.00 18.64
N LYS A 266 8.59 7.99 19.53
CA LYS A 266 9.56 8.20 20.62
C LYS A 266 9.20 7.43 21.89
N GLY A 267 7.97 6.94 22.06
CA GLY A 267 7.50 6.21 23.24
C GLY A 267 7.70 4.69 23.16
N ASP A 268 7.46 4.09 21.98
CA ASP A 268 7.54 2.63 21.82
C ASP A 268 8.94 2.08 21.54
N LYS A 269 9.92 2.96 21.26
CA LYS A 269 11.32 2.52 21.24
C LYS A 269 11.94 2.36 22.64
N LYS A 270 11.24 2.78 23.70
CA LYS A 270 11.67 2.50 25.09
C LYS A 270 11.27 1.10 25.58
N GLY A 271 10.35 0.41 24.89
CA GLY A 271 9.86 -0.91 25.32
C GLY A 271 10.59 -2.12 24.75
N LYS A 272 11.49 -1.97 23.75
CA LYS A 272 12.20 -3.12 23.15
C LYS A 272 13.68 -2.91 22.84
N ARG A 273 14.32 -1.90 23.45
CA ARG A 273 15.78 -1.74 23.44
C ARG A 273 16.46 -2.35 24.66
N GLY A 274 15.70 -2.77 25.64
CA GLY A 274 16.15 -3.48 26.82
C GLY A 274 15.67 -4.91 26.78
N GLY A 275 16.59 -5.84 26.75
CA GLY A 275 16.51 -7.16 27.29
C GLY A 275 15.21 -7.94 27.11
N ARG A 276 15.14 -8.73 26.04
CA ARG A 276 14.47 -10.02 26.17
C ARG A 276 15.11 -10.70 27.39
N LYS A 277 14.30 -11.20 28.31
CA LYS A 277 14.84 -11.99 29.45
C LYS A 277 15.69 -13.12 28.87
N PRO A 278 16.87 -13.40 29.43
CA PRO A 278 17.67 -14.54 29.01
C PRO A 278 16.85 -15.83 29.15
N GLU A 279 17.23 -16.84 28.43
CA GLU A 279 16.67 -18.17 28.58
C GLU A 279 16.99 -18.70 30.00
N GLU A 280 16.10 -19.47 30.57
CA GLU A 280 16.25 -19.95 31.95
C GLU A 280 17.57 -20.73 32.10
N GLY A 281 18.45 -20.33 32.99
CA GLY A 281 19.81 -20.87 33.16
C GLY A 281 20.90 -20.20 32.32
N TYR A 282 20.60 -19.10 31.63
CA TYR A 282 21.56 -18.34 30.83
C TYR A 282 21.65 -16.89 31.28
N THR A 283 22.87 -16.37 31.30
CA THR A 283 23.16 -14.94 31.51
C THR A 283 23.39 -14.26 30.17
N ARG A 284 22.71 -13.14 29.95
CA ARG A 284 22.84 -12.32 28.74
C ARG A 284 23.95 -11.29 28.90
N LEU A 285 24.90 -11.30 27.97
CA LEU A 285 26.05 -10.40 27.94
C LEU A 285 25.90 -9.39 26.78
N PHE A 286 26.29 -8.15 27.07
CA PHE A 286 26.44 -7.08 26.09
C PHE A 286 27.85 -7.07 25.54
N LEU A 287 28.02 -6.87 24.24
CA LEU A 287 29.31 -6.71 23.55
C LEU A 287 29.26 -5.45 22.69
N ASN A 288 30.21 -4.54 22.85
CA ASN A 288 30.28 -3.26 22.13
C ASN A 288 30.70 -3.37 20.65
N LEU A 289 30.67 -4.55 20.06
CA LEU A 289 30.94 -4.83 18.64
C LEU A 289 29.68 -5.30 17.92
N GLY A 290 29.47 -4.82 16.69
CA GLY A 290 28.30 -5.13 15.90
C GLY A 290 28.56 -5.28 14.40
N LYS A 291 27.50 -5.27 13.59
CA LYS A 291 27.60 -5.48 12.13
C LYS A 291 28.50 -4.45 11.43
N VAL A 292 28.61 -3.21 11.94
CA VAL A 292 29.46 -2.16 11.37
C VAL A 292 30.94 -2.50 11.55
N ASP A 293 31.27 -3.23 12.61
CA ASP A 293 32.65 -3.69 12.90
C ASP A 293 32.98 -5.01 12.14
N GLY A 294 32.05 -5.47 11.28
CA GLY A 294 32.15 -6.75 10.59
C GLY A 294 31.95 -7.95 11.51
N PHE A 295 31.23 -7.75 12.64
CA PHE A 295 30.95 -8.80 13.59
C PHE A 295 29.62 -9.50 13.26
N TYR A 296 29.69 -10.81 13.10
CA TYR A 296 28.57 -11.71 12.90
C TYR A 296 28.61 -12.81 13.96
N ALA A 297 27.63 -13.71 13.97
CA ALA A 297 27.55 -14.76 15.01
C ALA A 297 28.81 -15.63 15.08
N LYS A 298 29.43 -15.90 13.92
CA LYS A 298 30.68 -16.69 13.84
C LYS A 298 31.85 -15.97 14.52
N GLU A 299 31.95 -14.66 14.34
CA GLU A 299 33.01 -13.83 14.93
C GLU A 299 32.84 -13.70 16.46
N VAL A 300 31.59 -13.64 16.97
CA VAL A 300 31.32 -13.67 18.41
C VAL A 300 31.76 -15.00 19.02
N MET A 301 31.37 -16.12 18.38
CA MET A 301 31.82 -17.46 18.84
C MET A 301 33.33 -17.61 18.81
N LYS A 302 33.97 -17.12 17.74
CA LYS A 302 35.43 -17.15 17.64
C LYS A 302 36.11 -16.31 18.69
N LEU A 303 35.62 -15.08 18.97
CA LEU A 303 36.14 -14.18 19.98
C LEU A 303 36.13 -14.84 21.36
N VAL A 304 35.05 -15.48 21.74
CA VAL A 304 34.90 -16.18 23.02
C VAL A 304 35.86 -17.38 23.06
N ASN A 305 35.90 -18.21 22.02
CA ASN A 305 36.75 -19.41 21.98
C ASN A 305 38.26 -19.09 21.98
N ASP A 306 38.67 -17.96 21.39
CA ASP A 306 40.08 -17.57 21.25
C ASP A 306 40.64 -16.97 22.59
N HIS A 307 39.76 -16.39 23.45
CA HIS A 307 40.19 -15.63 24.62
C HIS A 307 39.70 -16.19 25.96
N VAL A 308 38.79 -17.15 25.96
CA VAL A 308 38.27 -17.78 27.16
C VAL A 308 38.80 -19.18 27.28
N GLN A 309 39.45 -19.53 28.38
CA GLN A 309 39.98 -20.88 28.61
C GLN A 309 38.84 -21.92 28.70
N GLY A 310 38.96 -23.01 27.94
CA GLY A 310 37.99 -24.07 27.90
C GLY A 310 36.85 -23.80 26.89
N LYS A 311 36.03 -24.80 26.66
CA LYS A 311 34.88 -24.70 25.73
C LYS A 311 33.72 -24.03 26.46
N VAL A 312 33.25 -22.88 25.93
CA VAL A 312 32.06 -22.17 26.43
C VAL A 312 30.92 -22.44 25.50
N GLU A 313 29.80 -22.84 26.03
CA GLU A 313 28.56 -22.96 25.27
C GLU A 313 27.97 -21.56 25.09
N ILE A 314 27.70 -21.19 23.82
CA ILE A 314 27.10 -19.91 23.48
C ILE A 314 25.67 -20.18 23.04
N GLY A 315 24.74 -19.65 23.79
CA GLY A 315 23.35 -19.71 23.50
C GLY A 315 22.97 -18.73 22.36
N ARG A 316 21.91 -17.99 22.53
CA ARG A 316 21.40 -17.08 21.51
C ARG A 316 22.30 -15.87 21.31
N ILE A 317 22.48 -15.45 20.04
CA ILE A 317 23.25 -14.27 19.67
C ILE A 317 22.33 -13.29 18.94
N ASP A 318 22.19 -12.07 19.47
CA ASP A 318 21.43 -10.98 18.87
C ASP A 318 22.39 -9.88 18.35
N LEU A 319 22.50 -9.75 17.03
CA LEU A 319 23.43 -8.82 16.37
C LEU A 319 22.75 -7.51 16.01
N MET A 320 23.19 -6.41 16.64
CA MET A 320 22.77 -5.06 16.32
C MET A 320 23.76 -4.35 15.37
N LYS A 321 23.48 -3.10 15.02
CA LYS A 321 24.30 -2.34 14.09
C LYS A 321 25.70 -2.06 14.66
N SER A 322 25.81 -1.58 15.91
CA SER A 322 27.07 -1.14 16.56
C SER A 322 27.43 -1.94 17.82
N PHE A 323 26.61 -2.90 18.23
CA PHE A 323 26.83 -3.76 19.40
C PHE A 323 26.10 -5.09 19.19
N SER A 324 26.32 -6.06 20.06
CA SER A 324 25.63 -7.34 20.05
C SER A 324 25.33 -7.81 21.49
N PHE A 325 24.38 -8.74 21.58
CA PHE A 325 24.15 -9.50 22.82
C PHE A 325 24.35 -10.99 22.52
N PHE A 326 24.86 -11.70 23.50
CA PHE A 326 24.94 -13.16 23.45
C PHE A 326 24.68 -13.75 24.82
N GLU A 327 24.23 -14.98 24.85
CA GLU A 327 23.86 -15.69 26.06
C GLU A 327 24.87 -16.79 26.33
N VAL A 328 25.26 -16.93 27.60
CA VAL A 328 26.13 -17.98 28.10
C VAL A 328 25.52 -18.60 29.34
N PRO A 329 25.79 -19.87 29.69
CA PRO A 329 25.30 -20.48 30.92
C PRO A 329 25.70 -19.64 32.15
N ASP A 330 24.83 -19.53 33.15
CA ASP A 330 25.02 -18.67 34.33
C ASP A 330 26.35 -18.90 35.01
N GLY A 331 26.80 -20.14 35.12
CA GLY A 331 28.08 -20.48 35.75
C GLY A 331 29.32 -20.08 34.93
N GLU A 332 29.19 -19.66 33.69
CA GLU A 332 30.29 -19.32 32.77
C GLU A 332 30.40 -17.80 32.51
N ALA A 333 29.44 -17.01 32.95
CA ALA A 333 29.35 -15.59 32.66
C ALA A 333 30.58 -14.82 33.16
N ASP A 334 31.02 -15.03 34.41
CA ASP A 334 32.18 -14.37 34.99
C ASP A 334 33.47 -14.74 34.25
N ARG A 335 33.60 -15.98 33.82
CA ARG A 335 34.77 -16.49 33.09
C ARG A 335 34.88 -15.79 31.71
N VAL A 336 33.75 -15.56 31.04
CA VAL A 336 33.69 -14.86 29.77
C VAL A 336 33.97 -13.36 29.95
N LEU A 337 33.44 -12.71 31.00
CA LEU A 337 33.73 -11.33 31.32
C LEU A 337 35.21 -11.09 31.56
N HIS A 338 35.86 -11.96 32.36
CA HIS A 338 37.29 -11.89 32.62
C HIS A 338 38.17 -12.18 31.39
N GLY A 339 37.82 -13.21 30.61
CA GLY A 339 38.57 -13.60 29.42
C GLY A 339 38.52 -12.56 28.30
N LEU A 340 37.44 -11.81 28.16
CA LEU A 340 37.29 -10.76 27.17
C LEU A 340 37.73 -9.37 27.66
N SER A 341 38.08 -9.22 28.93
CA SER A 341 38.55 -7.95 29.50
C SER A 341 39.92 -7.57 28.93
N GLY A 342 39.99 -6.37 28.33
CA GLY A 342 41.26 -5.86 27.76
C GLY A 342 41.57 -6.32 26.34
N VAL A 343 40.79 -7.20 25.75
CA VAL A 343 40.94 -7.65 24.37
C VAL A 343 40.72 -6.50 23.39
N GLN A 344 41.50 -6.47 22.31
CA GLN A 344 41.31 -5.52 21.21
C GLN A 344 41.03 -6.27 19.90
N VAL A 345 40.00 -5.85 19.21
CA VAL A 345 39.63 -6.40 17.90
C VAL A 345 39.63 -5.28 16.87
N LYS A 346 40.45 -5.43 15.83
CA LYS A 346 40.60 -4.42 14.75
C LYS A 346 40.86 -2.99 15.31
N GLY A 347 41.67 -2.86 16.38
CA GLY A 347 41.99 -1.57 16.99
C GLY A 347 40.93 -0.99 17.93
N ARG A 348 39.83 -1.67 18.15
CA ARG A 348 38.77 -1.28 19.08
C ARG A 348 38.82 -2.14 20.35
N LYS A 349 38.83 -1.50 21.51
CA LYS A 349 38.80 -2.20 22.78
C LYS A 349 37.43 -2.88 22.97
N VAL A 350 37.47 -4.16 23.26
CA VAL A 350 36.28 -4.97 23.56
C VAL A 350 35.78 -4.60 24.96
N ASN A 351 34.46 -4.31 25.05
CA ASN A 351 33.78 -4.12 26.34
C ASN A 351 32.62 -5.11 26.40
N VAL A 352 32.64 -5.96 27.44
CA VAL A 352 31.58 -6.95 27.70
C VAL A 352 31.04 -6.70 29.08
N GLU A 353 29.75 -6.66 29.22
CA GLU A 353 29.03 -6.40 30.47
C GLU A 353 27.81 -7.30 30.59
N VAL A 354 27.36 -7.61 31.78
CA VAL A 354 26.08 -8.29 31.99
C VAL A 354 24.96 -7.33 31.59
N ALA A 355 24.10 -7.75 30.68
CA ALA A 355 22.96 -6.97 30.21
C ALA A 355 21.90 -6.91 31.35
N THR A 356 22.09 -6.00 32.30
CA THR A 356 21.04 -5.59 33.22
C THR A 356 20.03 -4.76 32.45
N GLY A 357 18.72 -4.97 32.66
CA GLY A 357 17.64 -4.38 31.90
C GLY A 357 17.55 -2.84 31.81
N GLU A 358 18.57 -2.11 32.23
CA GLU A 358 18.73 -0.66 32.11
C GLU A 358 19.78 -0.33 31.04
N ALA A 359 19.41 0.48 30.07
CA ALA A 359 20.24 0.87 28.94
C ALA A 359 21.45 1.73 29.41
N HIS A 360 22.65 1.19 29.31
CA HIS A 360 23.87 2.00 29.39
C HIS A 360 24.05 2.76 28.05
N GLU A 361 23.91 4.08 28.10
CA GLU A 361 24.40 4.99 27.05
C GLU A 361 25.95 5.02 27.19
N ALA A 362 26.64 4.28 26.33
CA ALA A 362 28.08 4.42 26.17
C ALA A 362 28.37 5.79 25.52
N GLY A 363 29.06 6.64 26.30
CA GLY A 363 29.36 8.02 25.97
C GLY A 363 30.10 8.22 24.65
N GLU A 364 29.54 9.08 23.83
CA GLU A 364 30.28 9.79 22.77
C GLU A 364 31.22 10.79 23.46
N GLY A 365 32.53 10.67 23.18
CA GLY A 365 33.57 11.54 23.70
C GLY A 365 33.30 13.01 23.43
N LYS A 366 33.14 13.79 24.49
CA LYS A 366 33.17 15.25 24.47
C LYS A 366 34.57 15.74 24.12
N SER A 367 34.77 16.22 22.90
CA SER A 367 35.89 17.13 22.64
C SER A 367 35.53 18.52 23.14
N SER A 368 36.26 18.96 24.16
CA SER A 368 36.20 20.33 24.68
C SER A 368 36.70 21.34 23.66
N ARG A 369 35.87 22.33 23.31
CA ARG A 369 36.36 23.67 22.91
C ARG A 369 35.68 24.72 23.74
N ARG A 370 36.49 25.32 24.65
CA ARG A 370 36.24 26.57 25.36
C ARG A 370 36.34 27.76 24.38
N SER A 371 35.40 28.67 24.46
CA SER A 371 35.51 30.16 24.43
C SER A 371 34.08 30.67 24.52
N GLY A 372 33.58 31.40 25.47
CA GLY A 372 34.07 32.64 26.08
C GLY A 372 33.34 33.80 25.43
N ARG A 373 32.33 34.32 26.09
CA ARG A 373 32.06 35.75 26.36
C ARG A 373 30.56 36.11 26.43
N ASP A 374 30.21 36.54 27.65
CA ASP A 374 29.53 37.80 28.07
C ASP A 374 28.35 38.31 27.21
N GLY A 375 27.13 38.34 27.77
CA GLY A 375 26.64 39.42 28.61
C GLY A 375 25.60 40.31 27.95
N ARG A 376 24.50 40.56 28.65
CA ARG A 376 23.53 41.67 28.66
C ARG A 376 22.12 41.31 28.12
N SER A 377 21.18 41.12 29.04
CA SER A 377 20.20 42.02 29.69
C SER A 377 19.30 42.86 28.77
N GLY A 378 18.00 42.73 29.04
CA GLY A 378 16.95 43.73 28.76
C GLY A 378 15.88 43.24 27.79
N GLY A 379 14.70 43.00 28.26
CA GLY A 379 13.65 43.93 28.57
C GLY A 379 12.41 43.71 27.71
N ASP A 380 11.34 43.33 28.35
CA ASP A 380 9.94 43.71 28.12
C ASP A 380 9.32 43.86 26.72
N ALA A 381 8.24 43.18 26.45
CA ALA A 381 6.87 43.71 26.42
C ALA A 381 5.89 42.84 25.58
N LYS A 382 4.88 42.38 26.22
CA LYS A 382 3.45 42.26 25.85
C LYS A 382 3.05 42.32 24.36
N GLY A 383 2.29 41.32 23.93
CA GLY A 383 1.48 41.36 22.73
C GLY A 383 0.68 40.09 22.50
N SER A 384 -0.40 39.93 23.27
CA SER A 384 -1.50 39.00 23.03
C SER A 384 -2.11 39.20 21.65
N ARG A 385 -2.20 38.16 20.85
CA ARG A 385 -3.24 38.03 19.81
C ARG A 385 -3.62 36.56 19.60
N ASP A 386 -4.75 36.23 20.19
CA ASP A 386 -5.56 35.04 19.86
C ASP A 386 -5.75 34.91 18.34
N ARG A 387 -5.30 33.80 17.78
CA ARG A 387 -5.83 33.31 16.51
C ARG A 387 -6.31 31.88 16.70
N LYS A 388 -7.62 31.77 16.89
CA LYS A 388 -8.37 30.51 16.73
C LYS A 388 -8.07 29.92 15.36
N LYS A 389 -7.36 28.81 15.32
CA LYS A 389 -7.27 27.94 14.14
C LYS A 389 -8.42 26.95 14.20
N HIS A 390 -9.47 27.19 13.43
CA HIS A 390 -10.41 26.15 13.00
C HIS A 390 -9.73 25.36 11.87
N GLY A 391 -9.22 24.19 12.19
CA GLY A 391 -8.77 23.18 11.22
C GLY A 391 -9.79 22.05 11.18
N GLY A 392 -10.89 22.23 10.45
CA GLY A 392 -11.84 21.17 10.13
C GLY A 392 -11.30 20.40 8.90
N GLY A 393 -10.63 19.28 9.13
CA GLY A 393 -10.31 18.33 8.06
C GLY A 393 -11.62 17.65 7.63
N LYS A 394 -11.93 17.72 6.33
CA LYS A 394 -13.07 17.00 5.76
C LYS A 394 -12.75 15.50 5.70
N THR A 395 -13.70 14.67 6.11
CA THR A 395 -13.59 13.22 5.98
C THR A 395 -13.84 12.80 4.52
N TYR A 396 -13.35 11.60 4.17
CA TYR A 396 -13.52 11.02 2.82
C TYR A 396 -14.99 10.92 2.39
N GLU A 397 -15.91 10.66 3.32
CA GLU A 397 -17.34 10.57 3.03
C GLU A 397 -17.95 11.92 2.63
N GLU A 398 -17.50 13.03 3.24
CA GLU A 398 -17.97 14.39 2.86
C GLU A 398 -17.52 14.76 1.44
N ALA A 399 -16.33 14.31 1.03
CA ALA A 399 -15.81 14.54 -0.33
C ALA A 399 -16.58 13.77 -1.40
N MET A 400 -17.18 12.63 -1.06
CA MET A 400 -17.95 11.78 -1.99
C MET A 400 -19.46 12.10 -1.98
N SER A 401 -19.98 12.75 -0.94
CA SER A 401 -21.40 13.05 -0.79
C SER A 401 -21.82 14.41 -1.34
N GLY A 402 -20.96 15.14 -2.04
CA GLY A 402 -21.22 16.45 -2.60
C GLY A 402 -22.48 16.48 -3.46
N LYS A 403 -23.63 16.71 -2.81
CA LYS A 403 -24.90 17.04 -3.45
C LYS A 403 -24.75 18.39 -4.15
N GLY A 404 -24.69 18.36 -5.48
CA GLY A 404 -24.76 19.54 -6.29
C GLY A 404 -26.08 20.28 -6.03
N LYS A 405 -25.98 21.45 -5.43
CA LYS A 405 -27.09 22.40 -5.40
C LYS A 405 -27.29 22.91 -6.83
N GLY A 406 -28.34 22.41 -7.50
CA GLY A 406 -28.78 22.86 -8.79
C GLY A 406 -29.20 24.32 -8.74
N LYS A 407 -28.59 25.15 -9.56
CA LYS A 407 -29.14 26.43 -9.98
C LYS A 407 -30.24 26.16 -11.01
N LYS A 408 -31.47 26.57 -10.67
CA LYS A 408 -32.59 26.69 -11.60
C LYS A 408 -32.19 27.62 -12.74
N GLY A 409 -32.13 27.10 -13.93
CA GLY A 409 -32.05 27.88 -15.18
C GLY A 409 -33.18 27.41 -16.11
N LYS A 410 -33.88 28.40 -16.64
CA LYS A 410 -35.15 28.41 -17.33
C LYS A 410 -35.26 27.48 -18.54
N ASP A 411 -36.49 26.94 -18.71
CA ASP A 411 -37.11 26.43 -19.92
C ASP A 411 -36.73 27.15 -21.21
N MET A 412 -36.38 26.41 -22.23
CA MET A 412 -36.85 26.68 -23.63
C MET A 412 -36.81 25.36 -24.43
N GLY A 413 -37.95 25.09 -25.05
CA GLY A 413 -38.32 23.87 -25.73
C GLY A 413 -37.50 23.51 -26.97
N GLY A 414 -37.62 22.27 -27.37
CA GLY A 414 -37.09 21.72 -28.62
C GLY A 414 -37.42 20.25 -28.72
N LYS A 415 -38.59 19.96 -29.34
CA LYS A 415 -38.94 18.63 -29.86
C LYS A 415 -37.92 18.20 -30.90
N ASP A 416 -37.75 16.90 -31.02
CA ASP A 416 -37.15 16.09 -32.09
C ASP A 416 -35.90 15.35 -31.70
N ASN A 417 -36.11 14.06 -31.37
CA ASN A 417 -35.22 12.97 -31.81
C ASN A 417 -35.70 11.60 -31.26
N ALA A 418 -36.91 11.25 -31.66
CA ALA A 418 -37.37 9.86 -31.63
C ALA A 418 -37.23 9.26 -33.05
N ARG A 419 -36.03 8.87 -33.45
CA ARG A 419 -35.77 8.04 -34.66
C ARG A 419 -34.28 7.74 -34.76
N LYS A 420 -33.81 6.73 -34.00
CA LYS A 420 -32.53 6.00 -34.27
C LYS A 420 -32.33 4.80 -33.33
N PHE A 421 -33.35 3.99 -33.15
CA PHE A 421 -33.21 2.66 -32.52
C PHE A 421 -34.09 1.61 -33.24
N ALA A 422 -33.92 1.50 -34.58
CA ALA A 422 -34.53 0.44 -35.36
C ALA A 422 -33.60 0.06 -36.52
N SER A 423 -32.39 -0.43 -36.23
CA SER A 423 -31.49 -0.96 -37.27
C SER A 423 -30.39 -1.82 -36.70
N LYS A 424 -30.73 -2.73 -35.80
CA LYS A 424 -29.77 -3.75 -35.32
C LYS A 424 -30.39 -5.12 -35.08
N ARG A 425 -31.63 -5.34 -35.58
CA ARG A 425 -32.31 -6.65 -35.54
C ARG A 425 -32.32 -7.42 -36.86
N GLU A 426 -31.80 -6.87 -37.94
CA GLU A 426 -31.81 -7.54 -39.25
C GLU A 426 -30.50 -8.16 -39.72
N GLN A 427 -29.45 -8.17 -38.86
CA GLN A 427 -28.17 -8.81 -39.22
C GLN A 427 -27.87 -10.13 -38.49
N THR A 428 -28.80 -10.64 -37.68
CA THR A 428 -28.60 -11.90 -36.92
C THR A 428 -29.37 -13.09 -37.50
N GLU A 429 -30.17 -12.91 -38.53
CA GLU A 429 -30.96 -14.02 -39.18
C GLU A 429 -30.29 -14.64 -40.40
N LEU A 430 -29.12 -14.18 -40.85
CA LEU A 430 -28.46 -14.73 -42.06
C LEU A 430 -27.29 -15.69 -41.77
N ALA A 431 -27.10 -16.12 -40.54
CA ALA A 431 -26.03 -17.03 -40.13
C ALA A 431 -26.52 -18.41 -39.65
N ARG A 432 -27.80 -18.77 -39.93
CA ARG A 432 -28.37 -20.08 -39.57
C ARG A 432 -28.88 -20.86 -40.79
N SER A 433 -28.04 -21.05 -41.77
CA SER A 433 -28.34 -22.04 -42.85
C SER A 433 -27.06 -22.50 -43.51
N LEU A 434 -26.40 -23.48 -42.92
CA LEU A 434 -25.56 -24.42 -43.67
C LEU A 434 -25.55 -25.75 -42.93
N PRO A 435 -25.65 -26.90 -43.62
CA PRO A 435 -25.97 -28.20 -43.05
C PRO A 435 -24.76 -28.95 -42.52
N SER A 436 -25.04 -29.78 -41.54
CA SER A 436 -24.16 -30.81 -40.99
C SER A 436 -23.72 -31.80 -42.07
N GLY A 437 -22.42 -31.97 -42.23
CA GLY A 437 -21.81 -33.04 -43.00
C GLY A 437 -20.98 -33.90 -42.06
N SER A 438 -21.54 -34.95 -41.59
CA SER A 438 -20.86 -36.12 -41.07
C SER A 438 -20.28 -36.93 -42.24
N ASP A 439 -19.26 -37.76 -41.91
CA ASP A 439 -18.57 -38.78 -42.66
C ASP A 439 -17.28 -38.37 -43.40
N LEU A 440 -16.18 -38.87 -42.84
CA LEU A 440 -15.38 -39.91 -43.45
C LEU A 440 -14.15 -40.26 -42.59
N CYS A 441 -14.17 -41.51 -42.13
CA CYS A 441 -13.02 -42.29 -41.70
C CYS A 441 -11.82 -42.25 -42.65
N LYS A 442 -10.65 -42.10 -42.16
CA LYS A 442 -9.57 -43.13 -42.11
C LYS A 442 -8.34 -42.63 -41.40
#